data_ff0287b205b12723876fef38c24148ad
#
_entry.id   ff0287b205b12723876fef38c24148ad
#
_cell.length_a   1.000
_cell.length_b   1.000
_cell.length_c   1.000
_cell.angle_alpha   90.00
_cell.angle_beta   90.00
_cell.angle_gamma   90.00
#
_symmetry.space_group_name_H-M   'P 1'
#
loop_
_entity.id
_entity.type
_entity.pdbx_description
1 polymer ?
#
loop_
_entity_poly.entity_id
_entity_poly.type
_entity_poly.pdbx_seq_one_letter_code
_entity_poly.pdbx_strand_id
1 'polypeptide(L)'
;KVVILGIIEGITEWLPISSTGHMILVDEFIKMDMTTEFKDFFLVVIQLGAILAVVVLYWGKLWPFYIRQIPKKKKAQLARKNPVARIALTFVEKFCDKDKWILWFKILVACIPTIVIALPFNDFIEEKFNNYVVVAIALIVYGVLFILVENYNKRRKPTCTSLEDLSFATAFKIGIFQVLSVVPGTSRSGSTIIGGILVGTSRTVAAEFTFFLAIPVMFGASLLKLVKFGFTFTPAEILTLVTGVVVAFFVSVIAIKFLMGYIKKHDFKAFGWYRIVLGILVLGYFIGRNFLG
;
A
#
# COMPACT_ATOMS: atom_id res chain seq x y z
N LYS A 1 2.57 -22.91 8.64
CA LYS A 1 2.24 -22.40 7.32
C LYS A 1 1.73 -20.95 7.45
N VAL A 2 0.62 -20.68 8.13
CA VAL A 2 -0.03 -19.35 8.31
C VAL A 2 0.93 -18.27 8.83
N VAL A 3 1.71 -18.59 9.87
CA VAL A 3 2.71 -17.68 10.43
C VAL A 3 3.76 -17.27 9.38
N ILE A 4 4.23 -18.21 8.55
CA ILE A 4 5.21 -17.91 7.50
C ILE A 4 4.59 -16.96 6.45
N LEU A 5 3.35 -17.22 6.01
CA LEU A 5 2.64 -16.36 5.08
C LEU A 5 2.42 -14.96 5.66
N GLY A 6 2.02 -14.86 6.93
CA GLY A 6 1.91 -13.57 7.62
C GLY A 6 3.24 -12.80 7.74
N ILE A 7 4.36 -13.51 7.94
CA ILE A 7 5.70 -12.90 7.97
C ILE A 7 6.06 -12.36 6.57
N ILE A 8 5.85 -13.17 5.53
CA ILE A 8 6.16 -12.78 4.15
C ILE A 8 5.33 -11.57 3.77
N GLU A 9 4.02 -11.61 4.00
CA GLU A 9 3.13 -10.48 3.73
C GLU A 9 3.57 -9.22 4.47
N GLY A 10 3.80 -9.33 5.78
CA GLY A 10 4.20 -8.18 6.60
C GLY A 10 5.51 -7.52 6.17
N ILE A 11 6.44 -8.28 5.60
CA ILE A 11 7.69 -7.73 5.05
C ILE A 11 7.45 -7.16 3.66
N THR A 12 6.86 -7.94 2.76
CA THR A 12 6.90 -7.70 1.32
C THR A 12 5.87 -6.68 0.86
N GLU A 13 4.85 -6.40 1.66
CA GLU A 13 3.84 -5.40 1.34
C GLU A 13 4.38 -3.97 1.41
N TRP A 14 5.24 -3.69 2.40
CA TRP A 14 5.79 -2.35 2.59
C TRP A 14 7.08 -2.10 1.85
N LEU A 15 7.94 -3.11 1.78
CA LEU A 15 9.13 -3.04 0.95
C LEU A 15 8.71 -3.12 -0.53
N PRO A 16 9.32 -2.30 -1.39
CA PRO A 16 8.92 -2.29 -2.81
C PRO A 16 9.48 -3.49 -3.58
N ILE A 17 9.22 -4.72 -3.11
CA ILE A 17 9.77 -5.98 -3.62
C ILE A 17 8.74 -6.97 -4.16
N SER A 18 7.44 -6.64 -4.09
CA SER A 18 6.29 -7.42 -4.54
C SER A 18 5.94 -8.64 -3.66
N SER A 19 4.87 -8.51 -2.89
CA SER A 19 4.28 -9.62 -2.12
C SER A 19 3.85 -10.78 -3.04
N THR A 20 3.19 -10.47 -4.17
CA THR A 20 2.75 -11.48 -5.16
C THR A 20 3.92 -12.34 -5.67
N GLY A 21 5.08 -11.71 -5.97
CA GLY A 21 6.26 -12.44 -6.45
C GLY A 21 6.79 -13.45 -5.43
N HIS A 22 6.71 -13.11 -4.13
CA HIS A 22 7.10 -14.02 -3.05
C HIS A 22 6.06 -15.11 -2.82
N MET A 23 4.77 -14.74 -2.81
CA MET A 23 3.68 -15.70 -2.56
C MET A 23 3.62 -16.79 -3.62
N ILE A 24 3.88 -16.50 -4.91
CA ILE A 24 3.95 -17.50 -5.98
C ILE A 24 5.03 -18.54 -5.71
N LEU A 25 6.22 -18.13 -5.26
CA LEU A 25 7.28 -19.09 -4.89
C LEU A 25 6.94 -19.86 -3.63
N VAL A 26 6.44 -19.16 -2.62
CA VAL A 26 6.13 -19.79 -1.33
C VAL A 26 5.01 -20.81 -1.44
N ASP A 27 4.02 -20.54 -2.30
CA ASP A 27 2.90 -21.43 -2.54
C ASP A 27 3.32 -22.81 -3.11
N GLU A 28 4.42 -22.86 -3.84
CA GLU A 28 4.98 -24.13 -4.31
C GLU A 28 5.46 -25.05 -3.18
N PHE A 29 5.99 -24.44 -2.10
CA PHE A 29 6.59 -25.19 -0.99
C PHE A 29 5.67 -25.28 0.23
N ILE A 30 4.78 -24.32 0.42
CA ILE A 30 3.94 -24.18 1.61
C ILE A 30 2.47 -24.15 1.19
N LYS A 31 1.95 -25.30 0.79
CA LYS A 31 0.52 -25.43 0.46
C LYS A 31 -0.33 -25.37 1.73
N MET A 32 -1.35 -24.53 1.71
CA MET A 32 -2.37 -24.51 2.76
C MET A 32 -3.33 -25.68 2.57
N ASP A 33 -3.67 -26.37 3.66
CA ASP A 33 -4.66 -27.45 3.65
C ASP A 33 -6.08 -26.87 3.82
N MET A 34 -6.46 -25.98 2.89
CA MET A 34 -7.74 -25.26 2.86
C MET A 34 -8.20 -25.09 1.42
N THR A 35 -9.48 -24.72 1.24
CA THR A 35 -10.05 -24.50 -0.10
C THR A 35 -9.33 -23.36 -0.81
N THR A 36 -9.31 -23.42 -2.14
CA THR A 36 -8.68 -22.37 -2.96
C THR A 36 -9.35 -21.03 -2.72
N GLU A 37 -10.68 -21.01 -2.60
CA GLU A 37 -11.46 -19.80 -2.33
C GLU A 37 -11.09 -19.15 -0.99
N PHE A 38 -10.93 -19.98 0.07
CA PHE A 38 -10.49 -19.47 1.36
C PHE A 38 -9.04 -18.96 1.32
N LYS A 39 -8.16 -19.64 0.61
CA LYS A 39 -6.77 -19.20 0.44
C LYS A 39 -6.69 -17.83 -0.23
N ASP A 40 -7.42 -17.63 -1.33
CA ASP A 40 -7.47 -16.36 -2.05
C ASP A 40 -8.07 -15.24 -1.18
N PHE A 41 -9.07 -15.56 -0.39
CA PHE A 41 -9.63 -14.67 0.62
C PHE A 41 -8.62 -14.35 1.70
N PHE A 42 -7.95 -15.35 2.27
CA PHE A 42 -6.95 -15.21 3.33
C PHE A 42 -5.80 -14.28 2.91
N LEU A 43 -5.23 -14.45 1.71
CA LEU A 43 -4.11 -13.64 1.21
C LEU A 43 -4.47 -12.15 1.10
N VAL A 44 -5.73 -11.82 0.82
CA VAL A 44 -6.19 -10.42 0.80
C VAL A 44 -6.47 -9.90 2.21
N VAL A 45 -7.05 -10.74 3.07
CA VAL A 45 -7.45 -10.30 4.42
C VAL A 45 -6.27 -10.11 5.36
N ILE A 46 -5.19 -10.89 5.23
CA ILE A 46 -3.99 -10.66 6.06
C ILE A 46 -3.36 -9.28 5.83
N GLN A 47 -3.62 -8.66 4.67
CA GLN A 47 -3.22 -7.28 4.39
C GLN A 47 -3.87 -6.27 5.35
N LEU A 48 -5.03 -6.59 5.95
CA LEU A 48 -5.62 -5.75 7.00
C LEU A 48 -4.70 -5.62 8.23
N GLY A 49 -3.98 -6.69 8.57
CA GLY A 49 -2.95 -6.63 9.61
C GLY A 49 -1.85 -5.63 9.25
N ALA A 50 -1.40 -5.68 8.00
CA ALA A 50 -0.40 -4.74 7.49
C ALA A 50 -0.92 -3.28 7.55
N ILE A 51 -2.16 -3.02 7.11
CA ILE A 51 -2.78 -1.68 7.18
C ILE A 51 -2.87 -1.17 8.61
N LEU A 52 -3.29 -2.02 9.54
CA LEU A 52 -3.38 -1.65 10.96
C LEU A 52 -2.03 -1.19 11.51
N ALA A 53 -0.92 -1.76 11.05
CA ALA A 53 0.42 -1.30 11.41
C ALA A 53 0.67 0.15 10.99
N VAL A 54 0.26 0.55 9.78
CA VAL A 54 0.34 1.94 9.31
C VAL A 54 -0.55 2.85 10.16
N VAL A 55 -1.80 2.45 10.39
CA VAL A 55 -2.74 3.25 11.19
C VAL A 55 -2.17 3.49 12.59
N VAL A 56 -1.63 2.47 13.24
CA VAL A 56 -1.05 2.60 14.58
C VAL A 56 0.21 3.45 14.58
N LEU A 57 1.15 3.20 13.66
CA LEU A 57 2.42 3.94 13.59
C LEU A 57 2.24 5.42 13.24
N TYR A 58 1.25 5.72 12.42
CA TYR A 58 0.99 7.06 11.91
C TYR A 58 -0.32 7.67 12.44
N TRP A 59 -0.86 7.13 13.56
CA TRP A 59 -2.09 7.61 14.17
C TRP A 59 -2.12 9.13 14.31
N GLY A 60 -1.03 9.70 14.83
CA GLY A 60 -0.91 11.15 15.02
C GLY A 60 -0.99 11.97 13.72
N LYS A 61 -0.63 11.39 12.56
CA LYS A 61 -0.73 12.04 11.24
C LYS A 61 -2.08 11.78 10.55
N LEU A 62 -2.74 10.65 10.86
CA LEU A 62 -3.94 10.18 10.16
C LEU A 62 -5.23 10.55 10.89
N TRP A 63 -5.25 10.53 12.22
CA TRP A 63 -6.48 10.77 12.98
C TRP A 63 -6.90 12.24 12.94
N PRO A 64 -8.02 12.57 12.27
CA PRO A 64 -8.37 13.95 12.00
C PRO A 64 -9.19 14.63 13.11
N PHE A 65 -9.51 13.90 14.16
CA PHE A 65 -10.35 14.39 15.24
C PHE A 65 -9.53 14.66 16.50
N TYR A 66 -9.73 15.84 17.10
CA TYR A 66 -9.13 16.20 18.39
C TYR A 66 -9.93 17.31 19.07
N ILE A 67 -9.81 17.41 20.38
CA ILE A 67 -10.46 18.49 21.12
C ILE A 67 -9.47 19.63 21.28
N ARG A 68 -9.79 20.78 20.68
CA ARG A 68 -8.96 22.00 20.70
C ARG A 68 -9.72 23.17 21.32
N GLN A 69 -9.01 24.01 22.09
CA GLN A 69 -9.56 25.28 22.49
C GLN A 69 -9.49 26.27 21.30
N ILE A 70 -10.64 26.86 20.95
CA ILE A 70 -10.72 27.83 19.85
C ILE A 70 -10.08 29.14 20.31
N PRO A 71 -9.09 29.68 19.58
CA PRO A 71 -8.46 30.96 19.92
C PRO A 71 -9.50 32.10 20.00
N LYS A 72 -9.32 33.02 20.95
CA LYS A 72 -10.24 34.15 21.17
C LYS A 72 -10.57 34.94 19.91
N LYS A 73 -9.57 35.24 19.05
CA LYS A 73 -9.75 35.94 17.74
C LYS A 73 -10.72 35.16 16.82
N LYS A 74 -10.58 33.86 16.73
CA LYS A 74 -11.42 33.01 15.90
C LYS A 74 -12.85 32.87 16.44
N LYS A 75 -12.98 32.81 17.78
CA LYS A 75 -14.28 32.80 18.45
C LYS A 75 -15.07 34.09 18.19
N ALA A 76 -14.40 35.26 18.18
CA ALA A 76 -15.01 36.53 17.83
C ALA A 76 -15.44 36.61 16.32
N GLN A 77 -14.66 36.03 15.42
CA GLN A 77 -15.05 35.94 13.99
C GLN A 77 -16.25 35.01 13.78
N LEU A 78 -16.30 33.88 14.48
CA LEU A 78 -17.41 32.93 14.43
C LEU A 78 -18.71 33.53 14.99
N ALA A 79 -18.62 34.41 16.00
CA ALA A 79 -19.79 35.06 16.59
C ALA A 79 -20.53 36.00 15.58
N ARG A 80 -19.82 36.46 14.53
CA ARG A 80 -20.40 37.32 13.46
C ARG A 80 -21.11 36.54 12.34
N LYS A 81 -21.09 35.20 12.37
CA LYS A 81 -21.76 34.34 11.39
C LYS A 81 -23.18 34.04 11.81
N ASN A 82 -24.01 33.65 10.84
CA ASN A 82 -25.37 33.19 11.16
C ASN A 82 -25.36 31.97 12.11
N PRO A 83 -26.42 31.69 12.87
CA PRO A 83 -26.40 30.66 13.91
C PRO A 83 -25.99 29.28 13.42
N VAL A 84 -26.50 28.83 12.26
CA VAL A 84 -26.20 27.51 11.68
C VAL A 84 -24.73 27.41 11.29
N ALA A 85 -24.21 28.38 10.53
CA ALA A 85 -22.80 28.44 10.16
C ALA A 85 -21.88 28.56 11.35
N ARG A 86 -22.30 29.28 12.41
CA ARG A 86 -21.55 29.39 13.66
C ARG A 86 -21.41 28.05 14.37
N ILE A 87 -22.52 27.30 14.51
CA ILE A 87 -22.48 25.96 15.12
C ILE A 87 -21.57 25.02 14.34
N ALA A 88 -21.78 24.90 13.02
CA ALA A 88 -20.98 24.03 12.14
C ALA A 88 -19.49 24.38 12.18
N LEU A 89 -19.15 25.67 12.02
CA LEU A 89 -17.75 26.13 12.03
C LEU A 89 -17.11 25.98 13.41
N THR A 90 -17.88 26.20 14.49
CA THR A 90 -17.38 25.97 15.86
C THR A 90 -17.08 24.49 16.09
N PHE A 91 -17.94 23.59 15.62
CA PHE A 91 -17.69 22.15 15.66
C PHE A 91 -16.42 21.77 14.89
N VAL A 92 -16.29 22.22 13.64
CA VAL A 92 -15.10 21.98 12.80
C VAL A 92 -13.82 22.51 13.46
N GLU A 93 -13.82 23.75 13.95
CA GLU A 93 -12.63 24.35 14.59
C GLU A 93 -12.29 23.69 15.95
N LYS A 94 -13.25 23.10 16.63
CA LYS A 94 -13.06 22.45 17.92
C LYS A 94 -12.65 20.99 17.80
N PHE A 95 -13.14 20.29 16.79
CA PHE A 95 -13.04 18.83 16.71
C PHE A 95 -12.28 18.31 15.48
N CYS A 96 -12.04 19.16 14.44
CA CYS A 96 -11.45 18.68 13.19
C CYS A 96 -10.08 19.31 12.93
N ASP A 97 -9.12 18.48 12.55
CA ASP A 97 -7.82 18.89 12.03
C ASP A 97 -7.92 19.05 10.50
N LYS A 98 -7.87 20.28 10.03
CA LYS A 98 -8.03 20.59 8.61
C LYS A 98 -6.91 20.00 7.76
N ASP A 99 -5.68 20.02 8.25
CA ASP A 99 -4.53 19.55 7.49
C ASP A 99 -4.60 18.03 7.29
N LYS A 100 -5.06 17.31 8.31
CA LYS A 100 -5.29 15.87 8.20
C LYS A 100 -6.47 15.52 7.29
N TRP A 101 -7.55 16.32 7.30
CA TRP A 101 -8.64 16.15 6.33
C TRP A 101 -8.17 16.43 4.90
N ILE A 102 -7.35 17.45 4.69
CA ILE A 102 -6.74 17.72 3.38
C ILE A 102 -5.87 16.53 2.94
N LEU A 103 -5.09 15.95 3.85
CA LEU A 103 -4.32 14.73 3.56
C LEU A 103 -5.22 13.57 3.14
N TRP A 104 -6.32 13.33 3.85
CA TRP A 104 -7.29 12.30 3.49
C TRP A 104 -7.91 12.55 2.12
N PHE A 105 -8.27 13.79 1.79
CA PHE A 105 -8.77 14.12 0.45
C PHE A 105 -7.71 13.91 -0.63
N LYS A 106 -6.42 14.21 -0.39
CA LYS A 106 -5.32 13.89 -1.31
C LYS A 106 -5.21 12.38 -1.53
N ILE A 107 -5.34 11.58 -0.46
CA ILE A 107 -5.33 10.11 -0.53
C ILE A 107 -6.51 9.61 -1.38
N LEU A 108 -7.73 10.08 -1.14
CA LEU A 108 -8.92 9.70 -1.90
C LEU A 108 -8.80 10.07 -3.38
N VAL A 109 -8.29 11.28 -3.69
CA VAL A 109 -8.03 11.71 -5.07
C VAL A 109 -7.01 10.78 -5.75
N ALA A 110 -5.99 10.32 -5.05
CA ALA A 110 -5.03 9.35 -5.58
C ALA A 110 -5.61 7.93 -5.78
N CYS A 111 -6.72 7.59 -5.11
CA CYS A 111 -7.41 6.31 -5.35
C CYS A 111 -8.22 6.32 -6.66
N ILE A 112 -8.68 7.49 -7.13
CA ILE A 112 -9.60 7.60 -8.27
C ILE A 112 -9.09 6.87 -9.52
N PRO A 113 -7.84 7.09 -10.01
CA PRO A 113 -7.36 6.42 -11.21
C PRO A 113 -7.41 4.89 -11.10
N THR A 114 -7.02 4.36 -9.95
CA THR A 114 -7.01 2.91 -9.71
C THR A 114 -8.43 2.35 -9.66
N ILE A 115 -9.36 3.02 -8.98
CA ILE A 115 -10.76 2.59 -8.91
C ILE A 115 -11.38 2.56 -10.32
N VAL A 116 -11.19 3.62 -11.11
CA VAL A 116 -11.77 3.75 -12.46
C VAL A 116 -11.23 2.67 -13.40
N ILE A 117 -9.97 2.28 -13.28
CA ILE A 117 -9.34 1.31 -14.19
C ILE A 117 -9.37 -0.11 -13.61
N ALA A 118 -9.06 -0.30 -12.33
CA ALA A 118 -8.98 -1.61 -11.73
C ALA A 118 -10.34 -2.31 -11.65
N LEU A 119 -11.40 -1.60 -11.21
CA LEU A 119 -12.71 -2.24 -11.03
C LEU A 119 -13.29 -2.86 -12.31
N PRO A 120 -13.31 -2.17 -13.48
CA PRO A 120 -13.84 -2.76 -14.71
C PRO A 120 -12.98 -3.88 -15.30
N PHE A 121 -11.66 -3.86 -15.05
CA PHE A 121 -10.71 -4.77 -15.70
C PHE A 121 -10.12 -5.82 -14.75
N ASN A 122 -10.54 -5.85 -13.47
CA ASN A 122 -9.97 -6.74 -12.47
C ASN A 122 -10.02 -8.21 -12.90
N ASP A 123 -11.19 -8.70 -13.28
CA ASP A 123 -11.37 -10.12 -13.63
C ASP A 123 -10.59 -10.49 -14.90
N PHE A 124 -10.54 -9.61 -15.89
CA PHE A 124 -9.71 -9.79 -17.09
C PHE A 124 -8.22 -9.85 -16.76
N ILE A 125 -7.76 -8.95 -15.87
CA ILE A 125 -6.34 -8.89 -15.49
C ILE A 125 -5.97 -10.11 -14.66
N GLU A 126 -6.82 -10.52 -13.71
CA GLU A 126 -6.61 -11.70 -12.89
C GLU A 126 -6.53 -12.96 -13.76
N GLU A 127 -7.42 -13.13 -14.76
CA GLU A 127 -7.42 -14.28 -15.68
C GLU A 127 -6.18 -14.32 -16.58
N LYS A 128 -5.78 -13.18 -17.17
CA LYS A 128 -4.73 -13.17 -18.20
C LYS A 128 -3.31 -12.96 -17.66
N PHE A 129 -3.18 -12.21 -16.56
CA PHE A 129 -1.87 -11.77 -16.06
C PHE A 129 -1.43 -12.47 -14.77
N ASN A 130 -2.32 -13.21 -14.08
CA ASN A 130 -1.95 -13.92 -12.85
C ASN A 130 -1.22 -15.24 -13.15
N ASN A 131 -0.03 -15.12 -13.73
CA ASN A 131 0.84 -16.25 -13.99
C ASN A 131 2.31 -15.90 -13.69
N TYR A 132 3.12 -16.92 -13.44
CA TYR A 132 4.52 -16.74 -13.00
C TYR A 132 5.38 -15.98 -14.02
N VAL A 133 5.11 -16.10 -15.33
CA VAL A 133 5.87 -15.43 -16.39
C VAL A 133 5.66 -13.92 -16.29
N VAL A 134 4.41 -13.48 -16.24
CA VAL A 134 4.06 -12.05 -16.10
C VAL A 134 4.63 -11.48 -14.82
N VAL A 135 4.48 -12.19 -13.70
CA VAL A 135 5.00 -11.74 -12.40
C VAL A 135 6.52 -11.61 -12.43
N ALA A 136 7.23 -12.56 -13.00
CA ALA A 136 8.68 -12.52 -13.09
C ALA A 136 9.19 -11.39 -14.01
N ILE A 137 8.53 -11.20 -15.16
CA ILE A 137 8.86 -10.08 -16.07
C ILE A 137 8.59 -8.74 -15.36
N ALA A 138 7.45 -8.60 -14.67
CA ALA A 138 7.13 -7.40 -13.91
C ALA A 138 8.16 -7.13 -12.81
N LEU A 139 8.61 -8.17 -12.08
CA LEU A 139 9.68 -8.04 -11.10
C LEU A 139 10.97 -7.48 -11.71
N ILE A 140 11.42 -8.06 -12.83
CA ILE A 140 12.65 -7.63 -13.52
C ILE A 140 12.51 -6.19 -14.05
N VAL A 141 11.42 -5.90 -14.76
CA VAL A 141 11.18 -4.57 -15.35
C VAL A 141 11.15 -3.49 -14.27
N TYR A 142 10.38 -3.71 -13.20
CA TYR A 142 10.33 -2.74 -12.09
C TYR A 142 11.63 -2.69 -11.30
N GLY A 143 12.38 -3.79 -11.21
CA GLY A 143 13.72 -3.79 -10.66
C GLY A 143 14.67 -2.86 -11.41
N VAL A 144 14.67 -2.95 -12.75
CA VAL A 144 15.42 -2.04 -13.64
C VAL A 144 14.91 -0.60 -13.49
N LEU A 145 13.58 -0.39 -13.46
CA LEU A 145 12.99 0.95 -13.29
C LEU A 145 13.44 1.61 -11.99
N PHE A 146 13.51 0.89 -10.87
CA PHE A 146 14.03 1.44 -9.62
C PHE A 146 15.46 1.95 -9.78
N ILE A 147 16.34 1.19 -10.43
CA ILE A 147 17.73 1.57 -10.65
C ILE A 147 17.81 2.82 -11.55
N LEU A 148 17.03 2.85 -12.63
CA LEU A 148 17.01 3.98 -13.58
C LEU A 148 16.46 5.25 -12.91
N VAL A 149 15.33 5.14 -12.21
CA VAL A 149 14.70 6.29 -11.53
C VAL A 149 15.59 6.85 -10.43
N GLU A 150 16.25 6.00 -9.66
CA GLU A 150 17.19 6.46 -8.65
C GLU A 150 18.44 7.13 -9.24
N ASN A 151 18.96 6.63 -10.38
CA ASN A 151 20.05 7.28 -11.10
C ASN A 151 19.65 8.65 -11.63
N TYR A 152 18.44 8.75 -12.18
CA TYR A 152 17.87 10.02 -12.64
C TYR A 152 17.67 11.01 -11.48
N ASN A 153 17.16 10.52 -10.33
CA ASN A 153 16.87 11.33 -9.17
C ASN A 153 18.13 11.87 -8.46
N LYS A 154 19.28 11.20 -8.59
CA LYS A 154 20.56 11.69 -8.04
C LYS A 154 20.94 13.11 -8.49
N ARG A 155 20.48 13.52 -9.67
CA ARG A 155 20.76 14.82 -10.28
C ARG A 155 19.68 15.87 -9.99
N ARG A 156 18.65 15.51 -9.23
CA ARG A 156 17.50 16.37 -8.96
C ARG A 156 17.33 16.64 -7.47
N LYS A 157 16.90 17.84 -7.15
CA LYS A 157 16.41 18.17 -5.80
C LYS A 157 14.91 17.92 -5.77
N PRO A 158 14.37 17.23 -4.76
CA PRO A 158 12.94 17.05 -4.63
C PRO A 158 12.25 18.42 -4.44
N THR A 159 11.13 18.60 -5.10
CA THR A 159 10.28 19.82 -4.99
C THR A 159 9.24 19.70 -3.88
N CYS A 160 8.93 18.47 -3.45
CA CYS A 160 8.01 18.19 -2.36
C CYS A 160 8.73 17.35 -1.29
N THR A 161 9.00 17.99 -0.14
CA THR A 161 9.79 17.39 0.96
C THR A 161 8.97 17.10 2.20
N SER A 162 7.70 17.52 2.24
CA SER A 162 6.74 17.22 3.29
C SER A 162 5.38 16.80 2.73
N LEU A 163 4.55 16.13 3.53
CA LEU A 163 3.18 15.74 3.13
C LEU A 163 2.26 16.97 3.00
N GLU A 164 2.55 18.02 3.74
CA GLU A 164 1.83 19.28 3.67
C GLU A 164 2.00 19.93 2.30
N ASP A 165 3.22 19.89 1.74
CA ASP A 165 3.56 20.45 0.42
C ASP A 165 3.00 19.62 -0.75
N LEU A 166 2.56 18.41 -0.49
CA LEU A 166 2.01 17.53 -1.52
C LEU A 166 0.73 18.14 -2.12
N SER A 167 0.74 18.50 -3.40
CA SER A 167 -0.44 19.04 -4.06
C SER A 167 -1.44 17.94 -4.44
N PHE A 168 -2.72 18.28 -4.64
CA PHE A 168 -3.73 17.36 -5.18
C PHE A 168 -3.33 16.82 -6.57
N ALA A 169 -2.73 17.64 -7.42
CA ALA A 169 -2.23 17.22 -8.73
C ALA A 169 -1.10 16.18 -8.60
N THR A 170 -0.19 16.38 -7.64
CA THR A 170 0.88 15.41 -7.36
C THR A 170 0.30 14.11 -6.81
N ALA A 171 -0.66 14.17 -5.89
CA ALA A 171 -1.35 13.01 -5.36
C ALA A 171 -2.07 12.21 -6.47
N PHE A 172 -2.79 12.89 -7.35
CA PHE A 172 -3.46 12.28 -8.51
C PHE A 172 -2.47 11.59 -9.45
N LYS A 173 -1.33 12.23 -9.77
CA LYS A 173 -0.26 11.64 -10.58
C LYS A 173 0.30 10.36 -9.93
N ILE A 174 0.53 10.35 -8.62
CA ILE A 174 0.94 9.14 -7.90
C ILE A 174 -0.14 8.05 -8.04
N GLY A 175 -1.42 8.42 -7.98
CA GLY A 175 -2.55 7.53 -8.24
C GLY A 175 -2.56 6.93 -9.65
N ILE A 176 -2.14 7.68 -10.68
CA ILE A 176 -1.96 7.13 -12.03
C ILE A 176 -0.88 6.05 -12.04
N PHE A 177 0.26 6.26 -11.36
CA PHE A 177 1.27 5.22 -11.23
C PHE A 177 0.76 4.00 -10.44
N GLN A 178 -0.14 4.19 -9.48
CA GLN A 178 -0.75 3.07 -8.76
C GLN A 178 -1.54 2.14 -9.69
N VAL A 179 -2.14 2.65 -10.77
CA VAL A 179 -2.85 1.81 -11.76
C VAL A 179 -1.95 0.67 -12.28
N LEU A 180 -0.66 0.92 -12.45
CA LEU A 180 0.29 -0.08 -12.92
C LEU A 180 0.37 -1.29 -11.98
N SER A 181 0.03 -1.12 -10.69
CA SER A 181 0.04 -2.21 -9.71
C SER A 181 -1.09 -3.22 -9.88
N VAL A 182 -2.04 -2.96 -10.77
CA VAL A 182 -3.08 -3.93 -11.14
C VAL A 182 -2.46 -5.14 -11.83
N VAL A 183 -1.33 -4.96 -12.54
CA VAL A 183 -0.56 -6.07 -13.12
C VAL A 183 0.19 -6.81 -12.01
N PRO A 184 -0.07 -8.12 -11.81
CA PRO A 184 0.60 -8.91 -10.79
C PRO A 184 2.13 -8.87 -10.92
N GLY A 185 2.83 -8.79 -9.79
CA GLY A 185 4.30 -8.68 -9.78
C GLY A 185 4.86 -7.26 -9.77
N THR A 186 4.09 -6.24 -10.21
CA THR A 186 4.59 -4.85 -10.23
C THR A 186 4.81 -4.28 -8.84
N SER A 187 4.07 -4.69 -7.83
CA SER A 187 4.01 -4.15 -6.47
C SER A 187 3.35 -2.76 -6.40
N ARG A 188 2.32 -2.65 -5.58
CA ARG A 188 1.63 -1.38 -5.32
C ARG A 188 2.60 -0.34 -4.74
N SER A 189 3.30 -0.71 -3.67
CA SER A 189 4.30 0.18 -3.05
C SER A 189 5.42 0.53 -4.02
N GLY A 190 5.86 -0.42 -4.86
CA GLY A 190 6.87 -0.17 -5.89
C GLY A 190 6.42 0.88 -6.91
N SER A 191 5.22 0.74 -7.47
CA SER A 191 4.67 1.65 -8.48
C SER A 191 4.45 3.05 -7.92
N THR A 192 3.88 3.17 -6.73
CA THR A 192 3.59 4.48 -6.13
C THR A 192 4.85 5.21 -5.64
N ILE A 193 5.87 4.48 -5.14
CA ILE A 193 7.15 5.07 -4.77
C ILE A 193 7.89 5.60 -6.02
N ILE A 194 8.00 4.80 -7.09
CA ILE A 194 8.57 5.23 -8.36
C ILE A 194 7.83 6.46 -8.88
N GLY A 195 6.49 6.40 -8.91
CA GLY A 195 5.66 7.52 -9.33
C GLY A 195 5.90 8.78 -8.50
N GLY A 196 5.94 8.66 -7.17
CA GLY A 196 6.22 9.74 -6.25
C GLY A 196 7.57 10.42 -6.54
N ILE A 197 8.63 9.63 -6.68
CA ILE A 197 9.97 10.15 -7.00
C ILE A 197 9.99 10.86 -8.35
N LEU A 198 9.37 10.29 -9.38
CA LEU A 198 9.32 10.87 -10.73
C LEU A 198 8.56 12.20 -10.78
N VAL A 199 7.50 12.35 -9.99
CA VAL A 199 6.74 13.61 -9.90
C VAL A 199 7.35 14.63 -8.93
N GLY A 200 8.52 14.33 -8.36
CA GLY A 200 9.35 15.29 -7.60
C GLY A 200 9.20 15.21 -6.09
N THR A 201 8.61 14.17 -5.51
CA THR A 201 8.62 13.99 -4.05
C THR A 201 9.96 13.45 -3.56
N SER A 202 10.31 13.75 -2.31
CA SER A 202 11.42 13.07 -1.62
C SER A 202 11.08 11.59 -1.39
N ARG A 203 12.12 10.73 -1.23
CA ARG A 203 11.95 9.30 -0.93
C ARG A 203 11.05 9.07 0.29
N THR A 204 11.25 9.88 1.32
CA THR A 204 10.45 9.79 2.56
C THR A 204 8.98 10.11 2.30
N VAL A 205 8.67 11.20 1.58
CA VAL A 205 7.29 11.58 1.24
C VAL A 205 6.66 10.53 0.32
N ALA A 206 7.39 10.02 -0.69
CA ALA A 206 6.92 8.95 -1.56
C ALA A 206 6.52 7.71 -0.77
N ALA A 207 7.37 7.26 0.17
CA ALA A 207 7.08 6.08 0.99
C ALA A 207 5.92 6.32 1.97
N GLU A 208 5.92 7.44 2.71
CA GLU A 208 4.83 7.74 3.65
C GLU A 208 3.47 7.87 2.93
N PHE A 209 3.43 8.59 1.80
CA PHE A 209 2.19 8.73 1.03
C PHE A 209 1.72 7.39 0.46
N THR A 210 2.65 6.54 0.01
CA THR A 210 2.37 5.17 -0.42
C THR A 210 1.71 4.35 0.70
N PHE A 211 2.19 4.45 1.93
CA PHE A 211 1.59 3.76 3.08
C PHE A 211 0.16 4.24 3.36
N PHE A 212 -0.07 5.55 3.29
CA PHE A 212 -1.41 6.10 3.54
C PHE A 212 -2.39 5.76 2.42
N LEU A 213 -1.91 5.76 1.17
CA LEU A 213 -2.71 5.36 0.02
C LEU A 213 -3.12 3.87 0.07
N ALA A 214 -2.32 3.04 0.75
CA ALA A 214 -2.66 1.63 0.99
C ALA A 214 -3.94 1.46 1.80
N ILE A 215 -4.20 2.34 2.77
CA ILE A 215 -5.30 2.17 3.73
C ILE A 215 -6.66 2.02 3.01
N PRO A 216 -7.15 2.98 2.22
CA PRO A 216 -8.44 2.84 1.56
C PRO A 216 -8.45 1.75 0.48
N VAL A 217 -7.34 1.56 -0.25
CA VAL A 217 -7.26 0.59 -1.35
C VAL A 217 -7.35 -0.85 -0.83
N MET A 218 -6.52 -1.21 0.14
CA MET A 218 -6.49 -2.58 0.68
C MET A 218 -7.70 -2.86 1.56
N PHE A 219 -8.19 -1.86 2.31
CA PHE A 219 -9.43 -2.00 3.07
C PHE A 219 -10.61 -2.26 2.11
N GLY A 220 -10.71 -1.50 1.02
CA GLY A 220 -11.73 -1.70 -0.01
C GLY A 220 -11.63 -3.06 -0.70
N ALA A 221 -10.42 -3.51 -1.05
CA ALA A 221 -10.19 -4.84 -1.64
C ALA A 221 -10.59 -5.96 -0.67
N SER A 222 -10.21 -5.86 0.60
CA SER A 222 -10.58 -6.84 1.63
C SER A 222 -12.08 -6.89 1.88
N LEU A 223 -12.75 -5.74 1.90
CA LEU A 223 -14.21 -5.66 2.04
C LEU A 223 -14.91 -6.31 0.84
N LEU A 224 -14.44 -6.05 -0.38
CA LEU A 224 -15.00 -6.64 -1.59
C LEU A 224 -14.83 -8.18 -1.61
N LYS A 225 -13.66 -8.68 -1.22
CA LYS A 225 -13.41 -10.13 -1.10
C LYS A 225 -14.28 -10.74 -0.01
N LEU A 226 -14.47 -10.06 1.13
CA LEU A 226 -15.35 -10.52 2.21
C LEU A 226 -16.81 -10.65 1.74
N VAL A 227 -17.32 -9.67 1.00
CA VAL A 227 -18.69 -9.72 0.45
C VAL A 227 -18.83 -10.85 -0.58
N LYS A 228 -17.81 -11.09 -1.42
CA LYS A 228 -17.82 -12.18 -2.40
C LYS A 228 -17.69 -13.56 -1.73
N PHE A 229 -16.86 -13.72 -0.71
CA PHE A 229 -16.64 -14.98 0.01
C PHE A 229 -17.83 -15.34 0.91
N GLY A 230 -18.47 -14.36 1.51
CA GLY A 230 -19.56 -14.52 2.48
C GLY A 230 -19.08 -14.39 3.93
N PHE A 231 -20.02 -14.59 4.86
CA PHE A 231 -19.80 -14.36 6.30
C PHE A 231 -19.80 -15.65 7.13
N THR A 232 -19.80 -16.80 6.48
CA THR A 232 -19.83 -18.11 7.15
C THR A 232 -18.42 -18.69 7.23
N PHE A 233 -17.87 -18.77 8.43
CA PHE A 233 -16.53 -19.26 8.68
C PHE A 233 -16.51 -20.42 9.64
N THR A 234 -15.67 -21.40 9.41
CA THR A 234 -15.35 -22.44 10.37
C THR A 234 -14.42 -21.90 11.47
N PRO A 235 -14.40 -22.50 12.67
CA PRO A 235 -13.46 -22.11 13.72
C PRO A 235 -11.99 -22.15 13.28
N ALA A 236 -11.62 -23.11 12.42
CA ALA A 236 -10.27 -23.24 11.88
C ALA A 236 -9.90 -22.07 10.94
N GLU A 237 -10.84 -21.63 10.11
CA GLU A 237 -10.67 -20.48 9.23
C GLU A 237 -10.52 -19.19 10.03
N ILE A 238 -11.35 -18.98 11.07
CA ILE A 238 -11.24 -17.82 11.97
C ILE A 238 -9.87 -17.80 12.64
N LEU A 239 -9.42 -18.93 13.20
CA LEU A 239 -8.11 -19.01 13.84
C LEU A 239 -6.97 -18.69 12.85
N THR A 240 -7.09 -19.20 11.63
CA THR A 240 -6.14 -18.94 10.54
C THR A 240 -6.09 -17.47 10.18
N LEU A 241 -7.24 -16.80 9.99
CA LEU A 241 -7.33 -15.39 9.68
C LEU A 241 -6.74 -14.53 10.80
N VAL A 242 -7.16 -14.76 12.05
CA VAL A 242 -6.66 -14.01 13.21
C VAL A 242 -5.15 -14.16 13.35
N THR A 243 -4.64 -15.39 13.24
CA THR A 243 -3.19 -15.65 13.32
C THR A 243 -2.45 -14.92 12.22
N GLY A 244 -2.90 -15.02 10.96
CA GLY A 244 -2.27 -14.35 9.83
C GLY A 244 -2.26 -12.82 9.97
N VAL A 245 -3.40 -12.22 10.34
CA VAL A 245 -3.55 -10.77 10.55
C VAL A 245 -2.64 -10.28 11.67
N VAL A 246 -2.59 -10.99 12.82
CA VAL A 246 -1.74 -10.61 13.96
C VAL A 246 -0.27 -10.67 13.59
N VAL A 247 0.17 -11.75 12.94
CA VAL A 247 1.57 -11.89 12.52
C VAL A 247 1.92 -10.81 11.49
N ALA A 248 1.09 -10.61 10.46
CA ALA A 248 1.31 -9.57 9.46
C ALA A 248 1.38 -8.17 10.10
N PHE A 249 0.55 -7.88 11.10
CA PHE A 249 0.60 -6.61 11.84
C PHE A 249 1.97 -6.37 12.51
N PHE A 250 2.44 -7.30 13.34
CA PHE A 250 3.69 -7.10 14.07
C PHE A 250 4.91 -7.04 13.14
N VAL A 251 4.94 -7.89 12.13
CA VAL A 251 6.01 -7.90 11.13
C VAL A 251 5.99 -6.62 10.30
N SER A 252 4.81 -6.12 9.93
CA SER A 252 4.65 -4.84 9.21
C SER A 252 5.15 -3.65 10.02
N VAL A 253 4.91 -3.63 11.35
CA VAL A 253 5.47 -2.57 12.22
C VAL A 253 7.00 -2.53 12.11
N ILE A 254 7.65 -3.70 12.11
CA ILE A 254 9.10 -3.80 11.98
C ILE A 254 9.54 -3.38 10.57
N ALA A 255 8.90 -3.89 9.52
CA ALA A 255 9.23 -3.62 8.13
C ALA A 255 9.10 -2.13 7.77
N ILE A 256 8.03 -1.46 8.23
CA ILE A 256 7.81 -0.02 8.01
C ILE A 256 8.91 0.80 8.69
N LYS A 257 9.21 0.51 9.96
CA LYS A 257 10.28 1.19 10.71
C LYS A 257 11.64 1.00 10.05
N PHE A 258 11.92 -0.23 9.62
CA PHE A 258 13.15 -0.56 8.88
C PHE A 258 13.24 0.25 7.59
N LEU A 259 12.20 0.21 6.73
CA LEU A 259 12.21 0.93 5.45
C LEU A 259 12.39 2.43 5.66
N MET A 260 11.64 3.03 6.58
CA MET A 260 11.75 4.48 6.85
C MET A 260 13.13 4.87 7.40
N GLY A 261 13.76 4.00 8.20
CA GLY A 261 15.16 4.17 8.64
C GLY A 261 16.15 4.05 7.49
N TYR A 262 15.96 3.05 6.63
CA TYR A 262 16.81 2.75 5.50
C TYR A 262 16.85 3.88 4.46
N ILE A 263 15.70 4.35 4.01
CA ILE A 263 15.59 5.37 2.93
C ILE A 263 16.07 6.76 3.33
N LYS A 264 16.27 7.03 4.62
CA LYS A 264 16.93 8.27 5.09
C LYS A 264 18.40 8.32 4.72
N LYS A 265 19.05 7.17 4.57
CA LYS A 265 20.50 7.05 4.33
C LYS A 265 20.83 6.40 2.99
N HIS A 266 19.92 5.65 2.40
CA HIS A 266 20.13 4.86 1.20
C HIS A 266 19.06 5.16 0.13
N ASP A 267 19.33 4.72 -1.08
CA ASP A 267 18.40 4.77 -2.21
C ASP A 267 17.64 3.42 -2.38
N PHE A 268 16.68 3.37 -3.29
CA PHE A 268 15.89 2.16 -3.53
C PHE A 268 16.55 1.14 -4.46
N LYS A 269 17.80 1.32 -4.89
CA LYS A 269 18.48 0.42 -5.83
C LYS A 269 18.65 -0.99 -5.29
N ALA A 270 18.89 -1.15 -3.99
CA ALA A 270 19.01 -2.47 -3.39
C ALA A 270 17.74 -3.30 -3.60
N PHE A 271 16.56 -2.66 -3.47
CA PHE A 271 15.27 -3.30 -3.75
C PHE A 271 15.10 -3.58 -5.25
N GLY A 272 15.65 -2.72 -6.13
CA GLY A 272 15.69 -2.94 -7.56
C GLY A 272 16.48 -4.21 -7.92
N TRP A 273 17.69 -4.35 -7.41
CA TRP A 273 18.52 -5.56 -7.61
C TRP A 273 17.86 -6.80 -7.03
N TYR A 274 17.30 -6.72 -5.81
CA TYR A 274 16.57 -7.81 -5.20
C TYR A 274 15.44 -8.32 -6.12
N ARG A 275 14.63 -7.41 -6.69
CA ARG A 275 13.54 -7.76 -7.61
C ARG A 275 14.03 -8.45 -8.88
N ILE A 276 15.14 -7.99 -9.47
CA ILE A 276 15.74 -8.62 -10.65
C ILE A 276 16.14 -10.06 -10.32
N VAL A 277 16.85 -10.27 -9.21
CA VAL A 277 17.26 -11.61 -8.78
C VAL A 277 16.04 -12.49 -8.51
N LEU A 278 15.04 -11.99 -7.78
CA LEU A 278 13.80 -12.72 -7.50
C LEU A 278 13.08 -13.11 -8.80
N GLY A 279 12.96 -12.19 -9.76
CA GLY A 279 12.31 -12.47 -11.05
C GLY A 279 13.04 -13.55 -11.86
N ILE A 280 14.39 -13.52 -11.85
CA ILE A 280 15.21 -14.56 -12.48
C ILE A 280 15.02 -15.91 -11.78
N LEU A 281 14.95 -15.94 -10.44
CA LEU A 281 14.70 -17.15 -9.68
C LEU A 281 13.33 -17.72 -9.96
N VAL A 282 12.28 -16.89 -10.03
CA VAL A 282 10.92 -17.31 -10.40
C VAL A 282 10.92 -17.96 -11.78
N LEU A 283 11.48 -17.30 -12.80
CA LEU A 283 11.56 -17.86 -14.15
C LEU A 283 12.37 -19.16 -14.16
N GLY A 284 13.55 -19.17 -13.55
CA GLY A 284 14.43 -20.34 -13.52
C GLY A 284 13.77 -21.55 -12.87
N TYR A 285 13.07 -21.35 -11.76
CA TYR A 285 12.36 -22.42 -11.06
C TYR A 285 11.25 -23.03 -11.92
N PHE A 286 10.34 -22.21 -12.45
CA PHE A 286 9.19 -22.72 -13.20
C PHE A 286 9.57 -23.25 -14.58
N ILE A 287 10.55 -22.66 -15.26
CA ILE A 287 11.07 -23.18 -16.53
C ILE A 287 11.76 -24.52 -16.25
N GLY A 288 12.64 -24.60 -15.26
CA GLY A 288 13.31 -25.83 -14.89
C GLY A 288 12.33 -26.97 -14.56
N ARG A 289 11.28 -26.67 -13.80
CA ARG A 289 10.21 -27.64 -13.47
C ARG A 289 9.49 -28.14 -14.72
N ASN A 290 9.19 -27.27 -15.70
CA ASN A 290 8.51 -27.67 -16.93
C ASN A 290 9.41 -28.51 -17.87
N PHE A 291 10.74 -28.45 -17.70
CA PHE A 291 11.68 -29.29 -18.49
C PHE A 291 12.07 -30.59 -17.80
N LEU A 292 11.94 -30.65 -16.46
CA LEU A 292 12.38 -31.80 -15.65
C LEU A 292 11.22 -32.69 -15.17
N GLY A 293 9.99 -32.22 -15.26
CA GLY A 293 8.76 -32.97 -14.93
C GLY A 293 7.91 -33.22 -16.12
#